data_b821a6f8db9d34bbcfd2defd647a7dee
#
_entry.id   b821a6f8db9d34bbcfd2defd647a7dee
#
_cell.length_a   1.000
_cell.length_b   1.000
_cell.length_c   1.000
_cell.angle_alpha   90.00
_cell.angle_beta   90.00
_cell.angle_gamma   90.00
#
_symmetry.space_group_name_H-M   'P 1'
#
loop_
_entity.id
_entity.type
_entity.pdbx_description
1 polymer ?
#
loop_
_entity_poly.entity_id
_entity_poly.type
_entity_poly.pdbx_seq_one_letter_code
_entity_poly.pdbx_strand_id
1 'polypeptide(L)'
;TTPEAFNLMSERVTEAAGILKAMASDTRLKVLCALNGTEMPVNQLAELTNQSSSAVSQHLAKLRAAGLVESRRDAQTIYYRCSGGIGSALVNTLCDFYR
;
A
#
# COMPACT_ATOMS: atom_id res chain seq x y z
N THR A 1 -18.03 -5.85 -19.89
CA THR A 1 -18.57 -5.06 -18.76
C THR A 1 -20.04 -4.78 -18.99
N THR A 2 -20.86 -5.02 -17.98
CA THR A 2 -22.29 -4.71 -18.02
C THR A 2 -22.51 -3.22 -17.76
N PRO A 3 -23.65 -2.64 -18.21
CA PRO A 3 -23.97 -1.26 -17.89
C PRO A 3 -24.04 -0.98 -16.37
N GLU A 4 -24.57 -1.90 -15.59
CA GLU A 4 -24.61 -1.75 -14.12
C GLU A 4 -23.20 -1.71 -13.53
N ALA A 5 -22.31 -2.61 -13.97
CA ALA A 5 -20.93 -2.66 -13.48
C ALA A 5 -20.19 -1.40 -13.85
N PHE A 6 -20.39 -0.87 -15.05
CA PHE A 6 -19.81 0.39 -15.48
C PHE A 6 -20.29 1.55 -14.61
N ASN A 7 -21.60 1.63 -14.34
CA ASN A 7 -22.16 2.70 -13.53
C ASN A 7 -21.62 2.68 -12.10
N LEU A 8 -21.54 1.49 -11.49
CA LEU A 8 -20.95 1.34 -10.16
C LEU A 8 -19.49 1.79 -10.12
N MET A 9 -18.72 1.38 -11.14
CA MET A 9 -17.31 1.77 -11.25
C MET A 9 -17.17 3.27 -11.46
N SER A 10 -18.02 3.88 -12.30
CA SER A 10 -18.00 5.31 -12.57
C SER A 10 -18.19 6.16 -11.33
N GLU A 11 -19.04 5.70 -10.40
CA GLU A 11 -19.25 6.38 -9.12
C GLU A 11 -18.01 6.33 -8.22
N ARG A 12 -17.13 5.36 -8.43
CA ARG A 12 -15.94 5.12 -7.61
C ARG A 12 -14.64 5.45 -8.32
N VAL A 13 -14.70 5.95 -9.54
CA VAL A 13 -13.50 6.17 -10.38
C VAL A 13 -12.51 7.12 -9.73
N THR A 14 -12.97 8.21 -9.13
CA THR A 14 -12.06 9.17 -8.47
C THR A 14 -11.33 8.53 -7.30
N GLU A 15 -12.04 7.77 -6.49
CA GLU A 15 -11.46 7.04 -5.35
C GLU A 15 -10.45 6.00 -5.85
N ALA A 16 -10.83 5.19 -6.83
CA ALA A 16 -9.98 4.16 -7.40
C ALA A 16 -8.71 4.75 -8.04
N ALA A 17 -8.86 5.84 -8.79
CA ALA A 17 -7.72 6.53 -9.39
C ALA A 17 -6.77 7.08 -8.32
N GLY A 18 -7.29 7.59 -7.22
CA GLY A 18 -6.49 8.06 -6.09
C GLY A 18 -5.67 6.94 -5.45
N ILE A 19 -6.26 5.78 -5.29
CA ILE A 19 -5.58 4.59 -4.77
C ILE A 19 -4.44 4.18 -5.71
N LEU A 20 -4.71 4.11 -7.01
CA LEU A 20 -3.70 3.75 -7.99
C LEU A 20 -2.56 4.76 -8.03
N LYS A 21 -2.85 6.06 -7.91
CA LYS A 21 -1.82 7.10 -7.82
C LYS A 21 -0.94 6.93 -6.59
N ALA A 22 -1.54 6.61 -5.45
CA ALA A 22 -0.79 6.36 -4.22
C ALA A 22 0.14 5.16 -4.36
N MET A 23 -0.24 4.17 -5.16
CA MET A 23 0.55 2.97 -5.40
C MET A 23 1.60 3.14 -6.50
N ALA A 24 1.45 4.14 -7.37
CA ALA A 24 2.26 4.30 -8.58
C ALA A 24 3.63 4.92 -8.30
N SER A 25 4.45 4.20 -7.57
CA SER A 25 5.83 4.56 -7.23
C SER A 25 6.58 3.26 -6.98
N ASP A 26 7.79 3.15 -7.51
CA ASP A 26 8.61 1.96 -7.30
C ASP A 26 8.76 1.65 -5.81
N THR A 27 9.13 2.65 -5.02
CA THR A 27 9.35 2.46 -3.58
C THR A 27 8.06 2.12 -2.86
N ARG A 28 6.95 2.81 -3.15
CA ARG A 28 5.68 2.51 -2.50
C ARG A 28 5.17 1.12 -2.84
N LEU A 29 5.33 0.68 -4.09
CA LEU A 29 5.00 -0.70 -4.46
C LEU A 29 5.86 -1.72 -3.72
N LYS A 30 7.16 -1.46 -3.60
CA LYS A 30 8.06 -2.34 -2.83
C LYS A 30 7.64 -2.43 -1.37
N VAL A 31 7.27 -1.30 -0.77
CA VAL A 31 6.79 -1.26 0.62
C VAL A 31 5.53 -2.10 0.77
N LEU A 32 4.56 -1.94 -0.12
CA LEU A 32 3.33 -2.71 -0.07
C LEU A 32 3.57 -4.20 -0.27
N CYS A 33 4.47 -4.56 -1.18
CA CYS A 33 4.86 -5.97 -1.38
C CYS A 33 5.53 -6.54 -0.13
N ALA A 34 6.42 -5.77 0.51
CA ALA A 34 7.09 -6.20 1.74
C ALA A 34 6.10 -6.41 2.89
N LEU A 35 5.07 -5.58 2.95
CA LEU A 35 4.04 -5.67 4.00
C LEU A 35 2.95 -6.69 3.71
N ASN A 36 2.96 -7.30 2.53
CA ASN A 36 1.90 -8.24 2.14
C ASN A 36 1.93 -9.48 3.03
N GLY A 37 0.90 -9.63 3.85
CA GLY A 37 0.76 -10.77 4.76
C GLY A 37 1.57 -10.69 6.04
N THR A 38 2.20 -9.54 6.33
CA THR A 38 3.02 -9.37 7.52
C THR A 38 3.00 -7.92 7.99
N GLU A 39 3.74 -7.64 9.04
CA GLU A 39 3.96 -6.26 9.49
C GLU A 39 5.45 -6.04 9.74
N MET A 40 5.90 -4.79 9.56
CA MET A 40 7.31 -4.42 9.72
C MET A 40 7.44 -3.00 10.24
N PRO A 41 8.50 -2.72 11.02
CA PRO A 41 8.85 -1.36 11.38
C PRO A 41 9.58 -0.65 10.23
N VAL A 42 9.66 0.68 10.33
CA VAL A 42 10.27 1.53 9.28
C VAL A 42 11.71 1.12 8.96
N ASN A 43 12.52 0.83 9.98
CA ASN A 43 13.93 0.49 9.75
C ASN A 43 14.09 -0.79 8.90
N GLN A 44 13.22 -1.76 9.09
CA GLN A 44 13.26 -2.98 8.29
C GLN A 44 12.83 -2.70 6.84
N LEU A 45 11.80 -1.88 6.65
CA LEU A 45 11.36 -1.47 5.32
C LEU A 45 12.43 -0.66 4.60
N ALA A 46 13.14 0.21 5.33
CA ALA A 46 14.24 1.00 4.79
C ALA A 46 15.36 0.09 4.26
N GLU A 47 15.73 -0.93 5.02
CA GLU A 47 16.72 -1.92 4.59
C GLU A 47 16.28 -2.64 3.32
N LEU A 48 15.06 -3.19 3.33
CA LEU A 48 14.54 -3.95 2.19
C LEU A 48 14.43 -3.12 0.91
N THR A 49 14.09 -1.84 1.03
CA THR A 49 13.92 -0.97 -0.13
C THR A 49 15.18 -0.21 -0.52
N ASN A 50 16.24 -0.35 0.27
CA ASN A 50 17.48 0.38 0.09
C ASN A 50 17.25 1.89 0.05
N GLN A 51 16.41 2.39 0.96
CA GLN A 51 16.06 3.79 1.11
C GLN A 51 16.35 4.23 2.54
N SER A 52 16.42 5.54 2.76
CA SER A 52 16.55 6.07 4.12
C SER A 52 15.24 5.88 4.90
N SER A 53 15.34 5.82 6.22
CA SER A 53 14.16 5.77 7.08
C SER A 53 13.27 6.99 6.88
N SER A 54 13.85 8.17 6.66
CA SER A 54 13.11 9.39 6.34
C SER A 54 12.29 9.25 5.07
N ALA A 55 12.89 8.73 4.00
CA ALA A 55 12.18 8.53 2.73
C ALA A 55 11.03 7.53 2.88
N VAL A 56 11.29 6.41 3.56
CA VAL A 56 10.27 5.38 3.80
C VAL A 56 9.14 5.95 4.65
N SER A 57 9.45 6.73 5.69
CA SER A 57 8.43 7.36 6.52
C SER A 57 7.52 8.28 5.70
N GLN A 58 8.09 9.03 4.75
CA GLN A 58 7.29 9.89 3.87
C GLN A 58 6.39 9.05 2.94
N HIS A 59 6.90 7.97 2.40
CA HIS A 59 6.10 7.07 1.58
C HIS A 59 4.98 6.41 2.39
N LEU A 60 5.28 5.97 3.60
CA LEU A 60 4.27 5.39 4.50
C LEU A 60 3.18 6.40 4.86
N ALA A 61 3.54 7.67 5.05
CA ALA A 61 2.55 8.72 5.33
C ALA A 61 1.58 8.88 4.15
N LYS A 62 2.08 8.85 2.93
CA LYS A 62 1.23 8.93 1.73
C LYS A 62 0.33 7.70 1.59
N LEU A 63 0.87 6.51 1.83
CA LEU A 63 0.09 5.28 1.78
C LEU A 63 -0.98 5.25 2.87
N ARG A 64 -0.64 5.74 4.06
CA ARG A 64 -1.59 5.82 5.17
C ARG A 64 -2.73 6.80 4.88
N ALA A 65 -2.40 7.97 4.32
CA ALA A 65 -3.39 8.96 3.92
C ALA A 65 -4.37 8.40 2.88
N ALA A 66 -3.91 7.51 2.01
CA ALA A 66 -4.73 6.85 1.01
C ALA A 66 -5.48 5.62 1.57
N GLY A 67 -5.29 5.28 2.85
CA GLY A 67 -5.96 4.14 3.48
C GLY A 67 -5.38 2.78 3.09
N LEU A 68 -4.15 2.75 2.57
CA LEU A 68 -3.53 1.51 2.07
C LEU A 68 -2.70 0.78 3.13
N VAL A 69 -2.22 1.50 4.12
CA VAL A 69 -1.50 0.91 5.25
C VAL A 69 -2.05 1.46 6.56
N GLU A 70 -1.86 0.70 7.61
CA GLU A 70 -2.18 1.11 8.98
C GLU A 70 -1.00 0.78 9.87
N SER A 71 -0.99 1.34 11.07
CA SER A 71 0.11 1.15 12.00
C SER A 71 -0.40 0.81 13.39
N ARG A 72 0.45 0.13 14.15
CA ARG A 72 0.25 -0.07 15.58
C ARG A 72 1.55 0.22 16.31
N ARG A 73 1.41 0.66 17.54
CA ARG A 73 2.57 0.90 18.41
C ARG A 73 2.73 -0.24 19.40
N ASP A 74 3.96 -0.72 19.53
CA ASP A 74 4.35 -1.67 20.60
C ASP A 74 5.59 -1.10 21.26
N ALA A 75 5.43 -0.58 22.48
CA ALA A 75 6.47 0.14 23.23
C ALA A 75 6.95 1.35 22.38
N GLN A 76 8.20 1.36 21.97
CA GLN A 76 8.78 2.46 21.19
C GLN A 76 8.82 2.17 19.69
N THR A 77 8.32 1.00 19.28
CA THR A 77 8.35 0.58 17.89
C THR A 77 6.98 0.72 17.26
N ILE A 78 6.93 1.31 16.06
CA ILE A 78 5.72 1.40 15.26
C ILE A 78 5.84 0.39 14.13
N TYR A 79 4.86 -0.51 14.06
CA TYR A 79 4.76 -1.53 13.01
C TYR A 79 3.71 -1.11 12.00
N TYR A 80 4.02 -1.32 10.72
CA TYR A 80 3.11 -1.03 9.61
C TYR A 80 2.65 -2.32 8.96
N ARG A 81 1.42 -2.32 8.46
CA ARG A 81 0.85 -3.44 7.71
C ARG A 81 -0.12 -2.90 6.66
N CYS A 82 -0.41 -3.72 5.65
CA CYS A 82 -1.46 -3.39 4.69
C CYS A 82 -2.82 -3.38 5.38
N SER A 83 -3.66 -2.41 5.00
CA SER A 83 -4.99 -2.24 5.60
C SER A 83 -6.01 -3.28 5.15
N GLY A 84 -5.70 -4.10 4.17
CA GLY A 84 -6.69 -4.97 3.52
C GLY A 84 -7.44 -4.20 2.44
N GLY A 85 -8.56 -4.74 1.99
CA GLY A 85 -9.37 -4.10 0.95
C GLY A 85 -8.71 -4.08 -0.41
N ILE A 86 -9.01 -3.04 -1.20
CA ILE A 86 -8.60 -2.95 -2.60
C ILE A 86 -7.08 -2.91 -2.78
N GLY A 87 -6.37 -2.21 -1.90
CA GLY A 87 -4.91 -2.12 -1.98
C GLY A 87 -4.25 -3.48 -1.85
N SER A 88 -4.66 -4.27 -0.85
CA SER A 88 -4.16 -5.63 -0.67
C SER A 88 -4.54 -6.53 -1.83
N ALA A 89 -5.75 -6.41 -2.36
CA ALA A 89 -6.19 -7.19 -3.52
C ALA A 89 -5.32 -6.89 -4.75
N LEU A 90 -5.00 -5.62 -4.99
CA LEU A 90 -4.14 -5.22 -6.10
C LEU A 90 -2.71 -5.73 -5.93
N VAL A 91 -2.15 -5.62 -4.74
CA VAL A 91 -0.80 -6.13 -4.44
C VAL A 91 -0.76 -7.64 -4.62
N ASN A 92 -1.74 -8.36 -4.10
CA ASN A 92 -1.83 -9.81 -4.27
C ASN A 92 -1.89 -10.20 -5.74
N THR A 93 -2.67 -9.47 -6.53
CA THR A 93 -2.78 -9.72 -7.97
C THR A 93 -1.43 -9.55 -8.67
N LEU A 94 -0.71 -8.47 -8.34
CA LEU A 94 0.63 -8.23 -8.90
C LEU A 94 1.61 -9.31 -8.49
N CYS A 95 1.63 -9.68 -7.21
CA CYS A 95 2.52 -10.72 -6.71
C CYS A 95 2.23 -12.07 -7.37
N ASP A 96 0.96 -12.42 -7.55
CA ASP A 96 0.57 -13.67 -8.19
C ASP A 96 0.93 -13.68 -9.67
N PHE A 97 0.77 -12.55 -10.34
CA PHE A 97 1.07 -12.43 -11.77
C PHE A 97 2.57 -12.62 -12.06
N TYR A 98 3.43 -12.07 -11.21
CA TYR A 98 4.89 -12.08 -11.42
C TYR A 98 5.62 -13.23 -10.71
N ARG A 99 4.88 -14.08 -10.06
CA ARG A 99 5.45 -15.22 -9.36
C ARG A 99 5.97 -16.30 -10.31
#